data_85ed6ac16a2fc893e15c701f4b8ac4a8
#
_entry.id   85ed6ac16a2fc893e15c701f4b8ac4a8
#
_cell.length_a   1.000
_cell.length_b   1.000
_cell.length_c   1.000
_cell.angle_alpha   90.00
_cell.angle_beta   90.00
_cell.angle_gamma   90.00
#
_symmetry.space_group_name_H-M   'P 1'
#
loop_
_entity.id
_entity.type
_entity.pdbx_description
1 polymer ?
#
loop_
_entity_poly.entity_id
_entity_poly.type
_entity_poly.pdbx_seq_one_letter_code
_entity_poly.pdbx_strand_id
1 'polypeptide(L)'
;MVQTCIFDLYGTLVDIHTDEEKPEVWKKLALFFRYYGADYTQEELKEAYSFQVQKLTEMFREEQEKQAGNEKDGRLEKENGKDSAGKHSPEYESSPEIQMEEVFLRLYRERGVEADQTLAVHTGQFFRSLSTDYLRLYDGVESMLSELRQAGKKVYLHTNLRKQ
;
A
#
# COMPACT_ATOMS: atom_id res chain seq x y z
N MET A 1 30.43 -10.15 -12.63
CA MET A 1 30.32 -8.67 -12.51
C MET A 1 28.86 -8.28 -12.69
N VAL A 2 28.28 -7.52 -11.75
CA VAL A 2 26.87 -7.09 -11.81
C VAL A 2 26.64 -6.20 -13.03
N GLN A 3 25.66 -6.54 -13.86
CA GLN A 3 25.30 -5.81 -15.09
C GLN A 3 24.01 -4.99 -14.91
N THR A 4 23.16 -5.39 -13.96
CA THR A 4 21.83 -4.82 -13.78
C THR A 4 21.61 -4.52 -12.29
N CYS A 5 21.09 -3.33 -12.01
CA CYS A 5 20.64 -2.90 -10.69
C CYS A 5 19.14 -2.64 -10.74
N ILE A 6 18.42 -3.15 -9.76
CA ILE A 6 16.99 -2.92 -9.61
C ILE A 6 16.81 -2.25 -8.24
N PHE A 7 16.15 -1.09 -8.22
CA PHE A 7 15.90 -0.33 -7.01
C PHE A 7 14.40 -0.27 -6.75
N ASP A 8 14.03 -0.36 -5.49
CA ASP A 8 12.72 0.12 -5.04
C ASP A 8 12.72 1.66 -5.00
N LEU A 9 11.54 2.27 -4.98
CA LEU A 9 11.39 3.71 -5.03
C LEU A 9 11.34 4.33 -3.62
N TYR A 10 10.26 4.02 -2.91
CA TYR A 10 9.99 4.63 -1.61
C TYR A 10 10.82 3.98 -0.51
N GLY A 11 11.46 4.79 0.34
CA GLY A 11 12.37 4.29 1.38
C GLY A 11 13.73 3.81 0.86
N THR A 12 13.96 3.82 -0.46
CA THR A 12 15.22 3.43 -1.12
C THR A 12 15.85 4.58 -1.89
N LEU A 13 15.16 5.10 -2.88
CA LEU A 13 15.61 6.25 -3.68
C LEU A 13 14.94 7.56 -3.23
N VAL A 14 13.73 7.45 -2.72
CA VAL A 14 12.89 8.57 -2.36
C VAL A 14 12.56 8.51 -0.86
N ASP A 15 12.86 9.60 -0.18
CA ASP A 15 12.44 9.90 1.18
C ASP A 15 11.05 10.54 1.12
N ILE A 16 10.07 9.87 1.72
CA ILE A 16 8.70 10.35 1.83
C ILE A 16 8.30 10.36 3.30
N HIS A 17 7.68 11.44 3.73
CA HIS A 17 7.06 11.51 5.04
C HIS A 17 5.58 11.85 4.91
N THR A 18 4.75 11.04 5.53
CA THR A 18 3.30 11.23 5.58
C THR A 18 2.85 11.29 7.03
N ASP A 19 1.92 12.20 7.31
CA ASP A 19 1.29 12.33 8.62
C ASP A 19 -0.23 12.42 8.45
N GLU A 20 -0.90 11.30 8.69
CA GLU A 20 -2.35 11.16 8.61
C GLU A 20 -3.04 11.61 9.92
N GLU A 21 -2.28 11.88 10.97
CA GLU A 21 -2.83 12.30 12.27
C GLU A 21 -3.21 13.79 12.33
N LYS A 22 -2.74 14.58 11.38
CA LYS A 22 -3.02 16.03 11.33
C LYS A 22 -4.50 16.34 11.24
N PRO A 23 -5.06 17.16 12.15
CA PRO A 23 -6.47 17.56 12.09
C PRO A 23 -6.87 18.21 10.76
N GLU A 24 -5.97 18.97 10.15
CA GLU A 24 -6.24 19.67 8.87
C GLU A 24 -6.44 18.68 7.71
N VAL A 25 -5.84 17.50 7.74
CA VAL A 25 -6.05 16.43 6.74
C VAL A 25 -7.52 16.00 6.77
N TRP A 26 -8.01 15.65 7.95
CA TRP A 26 -9.37 15.17 8.15
C TRP A 26 -10.42 16.25 7.90
N LYS A 27 -10.14 17.47 8.31
CA LYS A 27 -11.01 18.63 8.02
C LYS A 27 -11.20 18.87 6.52
N LYS A 28 -10.10 18.86 5.76
CA LYS A 28 -10.17 19.06 4.30
C LYS A 28 -10.79 17.86 3.60
N LEU A 29 -10.48 16.65 4.05
CA LEU A 29 -11.07 15.43 3.51
C LEU A 29 -12.58 15.38 3.77
N ALA A 30 -13.06 15.77 4.96
CA ALA A 30 -14.49 15.87 5.25
C ALA A 30 -15.21 16.87 4.35
N LEU A 31 -14.59 18.02 4.03
CA LEU A 31 -15.13 18.95 3.06
C LEU A 31 -15.21 18.36 1.65
N PHE A 32 -14.23 17.56 1.26
CA PHE A 32 -14.24 16.86 -0.03
C PHE A 32 -15.37 15.83 -0.09
N PHE A 33 -15.54 15.02 0.96
CA PHE A 33 -16.65 14.07 1.06
C PHE A 33 -18.02 14.78 0.98
N ARG A 34 -18.18 15.90 1.70
CA ARG A 34 -19.40 16.69 1.68
C ARG A 34 -19.71 17.25 0.30
N TYR A 35 -18.69 17.68 -0.45
CA TYR A 35 -18.87 18.15 -1.83
C TYR A 35 -19.51 17.08 -2.73
N TYR A 36 -19.18 15.80 -2.50
CA TYR A 36 -19.78 14.68 -3.21
C TYR A 36 -21.02 14.08 -2.53
N GLY A 37 -21.57 14.76 -1.53
CA GLY A 37 -22.83 14.39 -0.89
C GLY A 37 -22.71 13.48 0.33
N ALA A 38 -21.49 13.08 0.74
CA ALA A 38 -21.27 12.30 1.93
C ALA A 38 -20.90 13.22 3.11
N ASP A 39 -21.85 13.52 3.97
CA ASP A 39 -21.67 14.48 5.06
C ASP A 39 -21.07 13.78 6.30
N TYR A 40 -19.84 14.16 6.62
CA TYR A 40 -19.08 13.76 7.81
C TYR A 40 -18.54 15.00 8.52
N THR A 41 -18.48 14.95 9.85
CA THR A 41 -17.54 15.79 10.59
C THR A 41 -16.12 15.22 10.42
N GLN A 42 -15.09 15.98 10.77
CA GLN A 42 -13.71 15.48 10.68
C GLN A 42 -13.47 14.29 11.63
N GLU A 43 -14.07 14.34 12.82
CA GLU A 43 -13.96 13.28 13.83
C GLU A 43 -14.64 12.00 13.36
N GLU A 44 -15.89 12.10 12.90
CA GLU A 44 -16.64 10.96 12.37
C GLU A 44 -15.93 10.31 11.19
N LEU A 45 -15.37 11.11 10.28
CA LEU A 45 -14.65 10.59 9.11
C LEU A 45 -13.39 9.83 9.52
N LYS A 46 -12.61 10.38 10.47
CA LYS A 46 -11.41 9.72 10.98
C LYS A 46 -11.73 8.39 11.67
N GLU A 47 -12.76 8.37 12.50
CA GLU A 47 -13.20 7.15 13.18
C GLU A 47 -13.72 6.11 12.19
N ALA A 48 -14.57 6.51 11.25
CA ALA A 48 -15.10 5.62 10.23
C ALA A 48 -14.00 5.05 9.31
N TYR A 49 -13.03 5.87 8.92
CA TYR A 49 -11.86 5.45 8.17
C TYR A 49 -11.06 4.39 8.92
N SER A 50 -10.68 4.67 10.16
CA SER A 50 -9.92 3.75 11.01
C SER A 50 -10.65 2.42 11.17
N PHE A 51 -11.96 2.46 11.38
CA PHE A 51 -12.80 1.27 11.47
C PHE A 51 -12.81 0.45 10.16
N GLN A 52 -12.97 1.10 9.00
CA GLN A 52 -12.98 0.41 7.71
C GLN A 52 -11.62 -0.20 7.38
N VAL A 53 -10.52 0.49 7.71
CA VAL A 53 -9.15 -0.02 7.56
C VAL A 53 -8.96 -1.29 8.40
N GLN A 54 -9.33 -1.24 9.69
CA GLN A 54 -9.22 -2.38 10.57
C GLN A 54 -10.04 -3.58 10.06
N LYS A 55 -11.29 -3.33 9.69
CA LYS A 55 -12.20 -4.36 9.19
C LYS A 55 -11.68 -5.04 7.91
N LEU A 56 -11.14 -4.25 6.98
CA LEU A 56 -10.54 -4.82 5.76
C LEU A 56 -9.29 -5.63 6.07
N THR A 57 -8.44 -5.15 7.00
CA THR A 57 -7.25 -5.90 7.43
C THR A 57 -7.61 -7.26 8.01
N GLU A 58 -8.63 -7.31 8.86
CA GLU A 58 -9.13 -8.55 9.46
C GLU A 58 -9.67 -9.51 8.38
N MET A 59 -10.47 -9.01 7.46
CA MET A 59 -11.02 -9.83 6.35
C MET A 59 -9.90 -10.43 5.49
N PHE A 60 -8.89 -9.67 5.11
CA PHE A 60 -7.76 -10.18 4.34
C PHE A 60 -6.95 -11.23 5.09
N ARG A 61 -6.75 -11.04 6.40
CA ARG A 61 -6.06 -12.03 7.23
C ARG A 61 -6.80 -13.36 7.27
N GLU A 62 -8.11 -13.33 7.48
CA GLU A 62 -8.96 -14.52 7.47
C GLU A 62 -8.95 -15.25 6.12
N GLU A 63 -8.95 -14.50 5.01
CA GLU A 63 -8.87 -15.09 3.67
C GLU A 63 -7.53 -15.78 3.43
N GLN A 64 -6.43 -15.18 3.86
CA GLN A 64 -5.10 -15.80 3.75
C GLN A 64 -4.98 -17.07 4.60
N GLU A 65 -5.52 -17.06 5.82
CA GLU A 65 -5.54 -18.25 6.69
C GLU A 65 -6.36 -19.39 6.09
N LYS A 66 -7.49 -19.10 5.46
CA LYS A 66 -8.33 -20.09 4.75
C LYS A 66 -7.61 -20.68 3.53
N GLN A 67 -6.88 -19.85 2.76
CA GLN A 67 -6.09 -20.32 1.62
C GLN A 67 -4.91 -21.19 2.07
N ALA A 68 -4.18 -20.79 3.10
CA ALA A 68 -3.08 -21.57 3.66
C ALA A 68 -3.54 -22.91 4.29
N GLY A 69 -4.76 -22.94 4.85
CA GLY A 69 -5.38 -24.17 5.37
C GLY A 69 -5.74 -25.17 4.27
N ASN A 70 -6.23 -24.73 3.14
CA ASN A 70 -6.60 -25.58 2.00
C ASN A 70 -5.38 -26.17 1.27
N GLU A 71 -4.22 -25.50 1.26
CA GLU A 71 -3.01 -26.04 0.65
C GLU A 71 -2.36 -27.17 1.47
N LYS A 72 -2.63 -27.23 2.78
CA LYS A 72 -2.10 -28.32 3.64
C LYS A 72 -2.89 -29.62 3.50
N ASP A 73 -4.15 -29.59 3.12
CA ASP A 73 -4.98 -30.79 2.97
C ASP A 73 -4.79 -31.50 1.61
N GLY A 74 -4.19 -30.82 0.62
CA GLY A 74 -3.89 -31.39 -0.71
C GLY A 74 -2.51 -32.02 -0.86
N ARG A 75 -1.68 -32.08 0.22
CA ARG A 75 -0.29 -32.57 0.15
C ARG A 75 0.04 -33.76 1.04
N LEU A 76 -0.90 -34.66 1.20
CA LEU A 76 -0.66 -36.00 1.73
C LEU A 76 -0.69 -37.00 0.57
N GLU A 77 0.39 -37.07 -0.19
CA GLU A 77 0.94 -38.23 -0.88
C GLU A 77 2.05 -37.79 -1.85
N LYS A 78 3.26 -38.07 -1.46
CA LYS A 78 4.46 -38.50 -2.20
C LYS A 78 5.75 -37.84 -1.71
N GLU A 79 6.46 -38.71 -1.16
CA GLU A 79 7.79 -39.25 -1.39
C GLU A 79 8.96 -38.73 -0.54
N ASN A 80 9.52 -39.72 0.14
CA ASN A 80 10.88 -39.77 0.72
C ASN A 80 11.95 -39.28 -0.28
N GLY A 81 12.74 -38.32 0.13
CA GLY A 81 13.98 -37.94 -0.54
C GLY A 81 14.75 -36.95 0.34
N LYS A 82 15.83 -37.46 0.97
CA LYS A 82 16.83 -36.68 1.68
C LYS A 82 17.37 -35.58 0.79
N ASP A 83 17.40 -34.33 1.29
CA ASP A 83 18.64 -33.53 1.31
C ASP A 83 18.47 -32.30 2.19
N SER A 84 19.38 -32.17 3.12
CA SER A 84 19.55 -31.09 4.05
C SER A 84 20.18 -29.88 3.35
N ALA A 85 19.43 -28.83 3.13
CA ALA A 85 19.98 -27.51 2.91
C ALA A 85 18.97 -26.44 3.39
N GLY A 86 19.39 -25.71 4.41
CA GLY A 86 18.97 -24.34 4.77
C GLY A 86 17.49 -24.00 4.68
N LYS A 87 16.72 -24.28 5.72
CA LYS A 87 15.42 -23.60 5.95
C LYS A 87 15.68 -22.13 6.30
N HIS A 88 15.78 -21.27 5.30
CA HIS A 88 15.31 -19.91 5.42
C HIS A 88 13.83 -19.92 5.00
N SER A 89 12.94 -20.03 5.97
CA SER A 89 11.58 -19.57 5.80
C SER A 89 11.67 -18.06 5.66
N PRO A 90 11.26 -17.44 4.56
CA PRO A 90 10.95 -16.04 4.58
C PRO A 90 9.67 -15.92 5.40
N GLU A 91 9.78 -15.55 6.68
CA GLU A 91 8.74 -14.81 7.35
C GLU A 91 8.64 -13.46 6.62
N TYR A 92 8.06 -13.52 5.45
CA TYR A 92 7.50 -12.34 4.81
C TYR A 92 6.29 -12.02 5.68
N GLU A 93 6.43 -11.05 6.56
CA GLU A 93 5.31 -10.31 7.10
C GLU A 93 4.60 -9.66 5.91
N SER A 94 3.75 -10.43 5.25
CA SER A 94 2.81 -9.89 4.28
C SER A 94 1.74 -9.18 5.09
N SER A 95 2.03 -7.95 5.51
CA SER A 95 0.97 -7.04 5.89
C SER A 95 0.03 -6.95 4.70
N PRO A 96 -1.25 -7.34 4.85
CA PRO A 96 -2.17 -7.33 3.74
C PRO A 96 -2.25 -5.91 3.18
N GLU A 97 -1.92 -5.76 1.90
CA GLU A 97 -2.01 -4.48 1.21
C GLU A 97 -3.48 -4.13 1.03
N ILE A 98 -4.00 -3.27 1.91
CA ILE A 98 -5.38 -2.79 1.84
C ILE A 98 -5.49 -1.89 0.62
N GLN A 99 -6.49 -2.14 -0.21
CA GLN A 99 -6.85 -1.23 -1.29
C GLN A 99 -7.59 -0.03 -0.68
N MET A 100 -6.91 1.10 -0.63
CA MET A 100 -7.45 2.33 -0.05
C MET A 100 -8.73 2.79 -0.72
N GLU A 101 -8.86 2.51 -2.02
CA GLU A 101 -10.06 2.82 -2.80
C GLU A 101 -11.29 2.11 -2.23
N GLU A 102 -11.14 0.87 -1.78
CA GLU A 102 -12.25 0.12 -1.16
C GLU A 102 -12.67 0.76 0.17
N VAL A 103 -11.72 1.30 0.95
CA VAL A 103 -12.03 2.05 2.18
C VAL A 103 -12.92 3.26 1.83
N PHE A 104 -12.52 4.05 0.82
CA PHE A 104 -13.27 5.24 0.43
C PHE A 104 -14.63 4.90 -0.18
N LEU A 105 -14.74 3.85 -0.98
CA LEU A 105 -16.04 3.39 -1.49
C LEU A 105 -17.01 3.03 -0.35
N ARG A 106 -16.53 2.36 0.69
CA ARG A 106 -17.35 2.03 1.86
C ARG A 106 -17.79 3.26 2.63
N LEU A 107 -16.90 4.23 2.81
CA LEU A 107 -17.24 5.50 3.46
C LEU A 107 -18.32 6.27 2.71
N TYR A 108 -18.24 6.35 1.37
CA TYR A 108 -19.30 6.96 0.57
C TYR A 108 -20.62 6.21 0.73
N ARG A 109 -20.58 4.88 0.65
CA ARG A 109 -21.78 4.02 0.79
C ARG A 109 -22.43 4.15 2.15
N GLU A 110 -21.68 4.32 3.23
CA GLU A 110 -22.21 4.54 4.59
C GLU A 110 -23.07 5.80 4.68
N ARG A 111 -22.82 6.79 3.85
CA ARG A 111 -23.60 8.04 3.75
C ARG A 111 -24.59 8.05 2.58
N GLY A 112 -24.85 6.87 2.00
CA GLY A 112 -25.85 6.72 0.92
C GLY A 112 -25.41 7.29 -0.42
N VAL A 113 -24.11 7.51 -0.63
CA VAL A 113 -23.55 7.99 -1.89
C VAL A 113 -23.01 6.81 -2.68
N GLU A 114 -23.50 6.64 -3.92
CA GLU A 114 -22.96 5.69 -4.89
C GLU A 114 -21.72 6.28 -5.56
N ALA A 115 -20.56 6.00 -5.00
CA ALA A 115 -19.28 6.41 -5.57
C ALA A 115 -18.78 5.33 -6.54
N ASP A 116 -18.23 5.75 -7.67
CA ASP A 116 -17.53 4.87 -8.59
C ASP A 116 -16.03 4.75 -8.24
N GLN A 117 -15.33 3.86 -8.92
CA GLN A 117 -13.90 3.63 -8.73
C GLN A 117 -13.08 4.91 -8.99
N THR A 118 -13.51 5.75 -9.93
CA THR A 118 -12.83 6.99 -10.26
C THR A 118 -12.85 7.97 -9.09
N LEU A 119 -14.01 8.14 -8.45
CA LEU A 119 -14.13 9.00 -7.27
C LEU A 119 -13.30 8.45 -6.10
N ALA A 120 -13.28 7.13 -5.90
CA ALA A 120 -12.47 6.50 -4.86
C ALA A 120 -10.97 6.75 -5.07
N VAL A 121 -10.48 6.59 -6.30
CA VAL A 121 -9.08 6.89 -6.67
C VAL A 121 -8.76 8.38 -6.43
N HIS A 122 -9.62 9.29 -6.88
CA HIS A 122 -9.41 10.72 -6.64
C HIS A 122 -9.40 11.07 -5.15
N THR A 123 -10.26 10.44 -4.36
CA THR A 123 -10.29 10.61 -2.91
C THR A 123 -8.97 10.15 -2.29
N GLY A 124 -8.47 8.98 -2.69
CA GLY A 124 -7.19 8.45 -2.25
C GLY A 124 -6.00 9.35 -2.62
N GLN A 125 -5.96 9.86 -3.85
CA GLN A 125 -4.94 10.80 -4.30
C GLN A 125 -5.00 12.12 -3.51
N PHE A 126 -6.19 12.62 -3.26
CA PHE A 126 -6.39 13.82 -2.47
C PHE A 126 -5.95 13.61 -1.02
N PHE A 127 -6.35 12.51 -0.38
CA PHE A 127 -5.93 12.14 0.96
C PHE A 127 -4.40 12.06 1.07
N ARG A 128 -3.75 11.37 0.12
CA ARG A 128 -2.29 11.28 0.07
C ARG A 128 -1.63 12.65 -0.09
N SER A 129 -2.18 13.51 -0.94
CA SER A 129 -1.67 14.88 -1.11
C SER A 129 -1.78 15.71 0.16
N LEU A 130 -2.83 15.52 0.95
CA LEU A 130 -3.03 16.22 2.22
C LEU A 130 -2.10 15.71 3.32
N SER A 131 -1.86 14.40 3.36
CA SER A 131 -1.06 13.74 4.39
C SER A 131 0.44 13.78 4.11
N THR A 132 0.88 14.00 2.86
CA THR A 132 2.30 14.06 2.52
C THR A 132 2.92 15.39 2.93
N ASP A 133 3.92 15.34 3.80
CA ASP A 133 4.69 16.50 4.23
C ASP A 133 5.78 16.87 3.25
N TYR A 134 6.52 15.85 2.82
CA TYR A 134 7.56 16.02 1.81
C TYR A 134 7.79 14.73 1.02
N LEU A 135 8.32 14.93 -0.17
CA LEU A 135 8.80 13.89 -1.06
C LEU A 135 10.10 14.41 -1.69
N ARG A 136 11.21 13.74 -1.42
CA ARG A 136 12.53 14.15 -1.95
C ARG A 136 13.41 12.93 -2.20
N LEU A 137 14.44 13.09 -3.03
CA LEU A 137 15.47 12.08 -3.16
C LEU A 137 16.34 12.04 -1.91
N TYR A 138 16.81 10.85 -1.54
CA TYR A 138 17.88 10.76 -0.54
C TYR A 138 19.16 11.38 -1.07
N ASP A 139 19.98 11.91 -0.15
CA ASP A 139 21.27 12.47 -0.52
C ASP A 139 22.15 11.43 -1.21
N GLY A 140 22.76 11.82 -2.31
CA GLY A 140 23.65 10.97 -3.09
C GLY A 140 22.96 10.06 -4.13
N VAL A 141 21.63 10.00 -4.19
CA VAL A 141 20.90 9.17 -5.17
C VAL A 141 21.22 9.61 -6.60
N GLU A 142 21.23 10.90 -6.89
CA GLU A 142 21.54 11.41 -8.24
C GLU A 142 22.96 11.07 -8.66
N SER A 143 23.95 11.23 -7.78
CA SER A 143 25.34 10.88 -8.09
C SER A 143 25.51 9.38 -8.28
N MET A 144 24.92 8.55 -7.43
CA MET A 144 24.91 7.09 -7.55
C MET A 144 24.33 6.63 -8.88
N LEU A 145 23.16 7.13 -9.26
CA LEU A 145 22.52 6.77 -10.53
C LEU A 145 23.34 7.21 -11.74
N SER A 146 23.99 8.39 -11.64
CA SER A 146 24.90 8.91 -12.67
C SER A 146 26.12 8.00 -12.83
N GLU A 147 26.77 7.60 -11.73
CA GLU A 147 27.90 6.69 -11.73
C GLU A 147 27.57 5.32 -12.31
N LEU A 148 26.43 4.75 -11.93
CA LEU A 148 25.96 3.48 -12.50
C LEU A 148 25.74 3.58 -14.01
N ARG A 149 25.16 4.68 -14.49
CA ARG A 149 24.95 4.94 -15.91
C ARG A 149 26.30 5.09 -16.65
N GLN A 150 27.25 5.82 -16.10
CA GLN A 150 28.60 5.98 -16.67
C GLN A 150 29.36 4.66 -16.71
N ALA A 151 29.15 3.79 -15.70
CA ALA A 151 29.72 2.44 -15.68
C ALA A 151 29.01 1.45 -16.62
N GLY A 152 28.08 1.92 -17.46
CA GLY A 152 27.35 1.09 -18.43
C GLY A 152 26.39 0.08 -17.78
N LYS A 153 25.96 0.33 -16.54
CA LYS A 153 25.01 -0.55 -15.86
C LYS A 153 23.57 -0.27 -16.31
N LYS A 154 22.76 -1.33 -16.37
CA LYS A 154 21.32 -1.19 -16.56
C LYS A 154 20.67 -0.94 -15.21
N VAL A 155 19.86 0.12 -15.14
CA VAL A 155 19.15 0.50 -13.93
C VAL A 155 17.64 0.38 -14.19
N TYR A 156 16.95 -0.32 -13.32
CA TYR A 156 15.51 -0.49 -13.35
C TYR A 156 14.92 -0.03 -12.02
N LEU A 157 13.73 0.53 -12.11
CA LEU A 157 12.91 0.86 -10.96
C LEU A 157 11.86 -0.26 -10.79
N HIS A 158 11.80 -0.85 -9.61
CA HIS A 158 10.73 -1.73 -9.20
C HIS A 158 9.84 -0.97 -8.22
N THR A 159 8.61 -0.72 -8.60
CA THR A 159 7.62 -0.11 -7.71
C THR A 159 6.43 -1.03 -7.62
N ASN A 160 5.85 -1.14 -6.44
CA ASN A 160 4.59 -1.87 -6.23
C ASN A 160 3.37 -1.07 -6.72
N LEU A 161 3.58 -0.05 -7.58
CA LEU A 161 2.49 0.64 -8.24
C LEU A 161 1.78 -0.35 -9.15
N ARG A 162 0.66 -0.88 -8.69
CA ARG A 162 -0.27 -1.60 -9.58
C ARG A 162 -0.67 -0.65 -10.71
N LYS A 163 -0.63 -1.15 -11.93
CA LYS A 163 -1.21 -0.45 -13.08
C LYS A 163 -2.66 -0.13 -12.73
N GLN A 164 -2.95 1.14 -12.61
CA GLN A 164 -4.31 1.66 -12.60
C GLN A 164 -4.92 1.47 -13.98
#